data_a4398ac850b36bd1f3c2646061597506
#
_entry.id   a4398ac850b36bd1f3c2646061597506
#
_cell.length_a   1.000
_cell.length_b   1.000
_cell.length_c   1.000
_cell.angle_alpha   90.00
_cell.angle_beta   90.00
_cell.angle_gamma   90.00
#
_symmetry.space_group_name_H-M   'P 1'
#
loop_
_entity.id
_entity.type
_entity.pdbx_description
1 polymer ?
#
loop_
_entity_poly.entity_id
_entity_poly.type
_entity_poly.pdbx_seq_one_letter_code
_entity_poly.pdbx_strand_id
1 'polypeptide(L)'
;LEIVFRRGLNSMKKSPLYENHLALNAKMLPFAGYEMPIQYEGIVSEHLAVRTAAGLFDVSHMGEICISGKNAEYFLNKMTINDVSKLSVDQAQYTAICNGKGGIIDDLILYKYENHFMVVTNASNHEKDLAWLKSHIMNHVKIEDKSEAFGLIALQGPKSRDILQKSVLRDLSRLKFYHFI
;
A
#
# COMPACT_ATOMS: atom_id res chain seq x y z
N LEU A 1 20.13 36.25 -22.55
CA LEU A 1 19.00 35.96 -21.63
C LEU A 1 19.12 34.49 -21.22
N GLU A 2 19.84 34.23 -20.11
CA GLU A 2 19.91 32.87 -19.55
C GLU A 2 18.63 32.62 -18.74
N ILE A 3 17.78 31.69 -19.22
CA ILE A 3 16.65 31.22 -18.46
C ILE A 3 17.16 30.09 -17.54
N VAL A 4 17.50 30.46 -16.30
CA VAL A 4 17.82 29.48 -15.25
C VAL A 4 16.54 28.82 -14.78
N PHE A 5 16.26 27.63 -15.27
CA PHE A 5 15.27 26.75 -14.66
C PHE A 5 15.81 26.29 -13.30
N ARG A 6 15.44 26.97 -12.23
CA ARG A 6 15.53 26.38 -10.89
C ARG A 6 14.49 25.26 -10.78
N ARG A 7 14.83 24.05 -11.19
CA ARG A 7 14.17 22.85 -10.66
C ARG A 7 14.50 22.84 -9.17
N GLY A 8 13.51 23.10 -8.33
CA GLY A 8 13.59 22.75 -6.92
C GLY A 8 13.93 21.27 -6.87
N LEU A 9 15.10 20.95 -6.33
CA LEU A 9 15.47 19.58 -5.96
C LEU A 9 14.54 19.20 -4.80
N ASN A 10 13.31 18.74 -5.10
CA ASN A 10 12.59 17.92 -4.15
C ASN A 10 13.46 16.65 -4.03
N SER A 11 14.14 16.50 -2.91
CA SER A 11 14.83 15.26 -2.60
C SER A 11 13.80 14.15 -2.63
N MET A 12 14.07 13.09 -3.42
CA MET A 12 13.21 11.91 -3.44
C MET A 12 13.05 11.36 -2.03
N LYS A 13 11.85 10.88 -1.71
CA LYS A 13 11.59 10.20 -0.45
C LYS A 13 12.40 8.90 -0.39
N LYS A 14 12.76 8.48 0.81
CA LYS A 14 13.42 7.20 1.07
C LYS A 14 12.48 6.31 1.85
N SER A 15 12.45 5.02 1.50
CA SER A 15 11.71 4.04 2.28
C SER A 15 12.38 3.79 3.63
N PRO A 16 11.69 3.24 4.63
CA PRO A 16 12.31 2.82 5.89
C PRO A 16 13.44 1.78 5.70
N LEU A 17 13.43 1.07 4.56
CA LEU A 17 14.41 0.03 4.24
C LEU A 17 15.55 0.51 3.34
N TYR A 18 15.63 1.81 3.07
CA TYR A 18 16.59 2.39 2.13
C TYR A 18 18.04 1.94 2.39
N GLU A 19 18.49 2.03 3.63
CA GLU A 19 19.87 1.64 4.00
C GLU A 19 20.10 0.13 3.85
N ASN A 20 19.06 -0.69 4.05
CA ASN A 20 19.12 -2.13 3.80
C ASN A 20 19.32 -2.43 2.30
N HIS A 21 18.64 -1.68 1.43
CA HIS A 21 18.82 -1.81 -0.01
C HIS A 21 20.24 -1.47 -0.45
N LEU A 22 20.81 -0.37 0.07
CA LEU A 22 22.19 0.01 -0.21
C LEU A 22 23.19 -1.04 0.30
N ALA A 23 22.99 -1.57 1.51
CA ALA A 23 23.84 -2.61 2.08
C ALA A 23 23.82 -3.92 1.25
N LEU A 24 22.72 -4.17 0.55
CA LEU A 24 22.55 -5.30 -0.37
C LEU A 24 23.00 -4.98 -1.81
N ASN A 25 23.65 -3.83 -2.03
CA ASN A 25 24.10 -3.36 -3.35
C ASN A 25 22.95 -3.22 -4.39
N ALA A 26 21.77 -2.84 -3.94
CA ALA A 26 20.64 -2.62 -4.84
C ALA A 26 20.92 -1.49 -5.83
N LYS A 27 20.52 -1.67 -7.07
CA LYS A 27 20.45 -0.59 -8.05
C LYS A 27 19.22 0.26 -7.77
N MET A 28 19.43 1.47 -7.24
CA MET A 28 18.36 2.39 -6.87
C MET A 28 17.96 3.27 -8.05
N LEU A 29 16.64 3.47 -8.25
CA LEU A 29 16.08 4.36 -9.28
C LEU A 29 14.86 5.13 -8.73
N PRO A 30 14.53 6.30 -9.33
CA PRO A 30 13.31 7.03 -9.04
C PRO A 30 12.06 6.20 -9.39
N PHE A 31 11.15 6.05 -8.43
CA PHE A 31 9.86 5.42 -8.61
C PHE A 31 8.80 6.07 -7.71
N ALA A 32 7.72 6.59 -8.31
CA ALA A 32 6.59 7.20 -7.60
C ALA A 32 7.00 8.24 -6.51
N GLY A 33 8.03 9.05 -6.77
CA GLY A 33 8.54 10.06 -5.84
C GLY A 33 9.52 9.55 -4.79
N TYR A 34 9.81 8.26 -4.78
CA TYR A 34 10.79 7.61 -3.91
C TYR A 34 12.03 7.16 -4.70
N GLU A 35 13.13 6.97 -3.99
CA GLU A 35 14.31 6.26 -4.48
C GLU A 35 14.18 4.79 -4.08
N MET A 36 13.87 3.92 -5.05
CA MET A 36 13.50 2.51 -4.82
C MET A 36 14.47 1.54 -5.50
N PRO A 37 14.67 0.33 -4.93
CA PRO A 37 15.50 -0.71 -5.54
C PRO A 37 14.79 -1.30 -6.77
N ILE A 38 15.46 -1.33 -7.91
CA ILE A 38 14.95 -1.97 -9.14
C ILE A 38 15.48 -3.39 -9.33
N GLN A 39 16.67 -3.66 -8.85
CA GLN A 39 17.30 -4.98 -8.88
C GLN A 39 18.47 -5.05 -7.90
N TYR A 40 18.87 -6.27 -7.55
CA TYR A 40 20.08 -6.60 -6.78
C TYR A 40 21.05 -7.37 -7.64
N GLU A 41 20.77 -8.62 -7.98
CA GLU A 41 21.62 -9.49 -8.80
C GLU A 41 21.28 -9.43 -10.29
N GLY A 42 19.99 -9.19 -10.61
CA GLY A 42 19.51 -9.09 -11.97
C GLY A 42 18.03 -9.39 -12.12
N ILE A 43 17.36 -8.65 -12.98
CA ILE A 43 15.90 -8.70 -13.13
C ILE A 43 15.39 -10.11 -13.48
N VAL A 44 16.08 -10.82 -14.39
CA VAL A 44 15.62 -12.16 -14.83
C VAL A 44 15.80 -13.19 -13.72
N SER A 45 16.96 -13.22 -13.03
CA SER A 45 17.24 -14.15 -11.94
C SER A 45 16.27 -13.93 -10.78
N GLU A 46 16.03 -12.68 -10.40
CA GLU A 46 15.10 -12.30 -9.34
C GLU A 46 13.64 -12.64 -9.70
N HIS A 47 13.24 -12.38 -10.96
CA HIS A 47 11.91 -12.81 -11.43
C HIS A 47 11.74 -14.33 -11.32
N LEU A 48 12.71 -15.11 -11.76
CA LEU A 48 12.67 -16.57 -11.67
C LEU A 48 12.64 -17.06 -10.21
N ALA A 49 13.38 -16.40 -9.31
CA ALA A 49 13.35 -16.70 -7.88
C ALA A 49 11.93 -16.53 -7.30
N VAL A 50 11.23 -15.44 -7.62
CA VAL A 50 9.85 -15.23 -7.20
C VAL A 50 8.92 -16.29 -7.78
N ARG A 51 9.08 -16.66 -9.05
CA ARG A 51 8.22 -17.64 -9.73
C ARG A 51 8.40 -19.08 -9.22
N THR A 52 9.61 -19.43 -8.77
CA THR A 52 9.96 -20.81 -8.37
C THR A 52 10.10 -21.00 -6.85
N ALA A 53 10.33 -19.92 -6.12
CA ALA A 53 10.52 -19.94 -4.67
C ALA A 53 9.78 -18.78 -3.98
N ALA A 54 10.47 -17.68 -3.72
CA ALA A 54 9.87 -16.47 -3.14
C ALA A 54 10.76 -15.24 -3.40
N GLY A 55 10.15 -14.05 -3.33
CA GLY A 55 10.82 -12.76 -3.30
C GLY A 55 10.19 -11.84 -2.27
N LEU A 56 11.02 -11.00 -1.68
CA LEU A 56 10.63 -9.97 -0.74
C LEU A 56 10.71 -8.60 -1.42
N PHE A 57 9.62 -7.86 -1.40
CA PHE A 57 9.53 -6.55 -2.04
C PHE A 57 9.27 -5.47 -1.00
N ASP A 58 10.06 -4.40 -1.04
CA ASP A 58 9.72 -3.17 -0.34
C ASP A 58 8.62 -2.44 -1.12
N VAL A 59 7.46 -2.31 -0.51
CA VAL A 59 6.31 -1.58 -1.04
C VAL A 59 5.90 -0.42 -0.12
N SER A 60 6.83 0.04 0.73
CA SER A 60 6.63 1.14 1.68
C SER A 60 6.39 2.50 1.01
N HIS A 61 6.47 2.58 -0.32
CA HIS A 61 6.08 3.75 -1.09
C HIS A 61 4.57 3.88 -1.29
N MET A 62 3.82 2.81 -1.00
CA MET A 62 2.34 2.85 -1.01
C MET A 62 1.83 3.81 0.07
N GLY A 63 0.58 4.23 -0.04
CA GLY A 63 -0.03 5.08 0.97
C GLY A 63 -0.95 4.28 1.90
N GLU A 64 -0.89 4.57 3.22
CA GLU A 64 -1.73 3.96 4.25
C GLU A 64 -2.60 5.02 4.90
N ILE A 65 -3.91 4.96 4.65
CA ILE A 65 -4.90 5.89 5.20
C ILE A 65 -5.74 5.14 6.24
N CYS A 66 -5.70 5.61 7.47
CA CYS A 66 -6.58 5.11 8.53
C CYS A 66 -7.91 5.88 8.52
N ILE A 67 -9.03 5.15 8.45
CA ILE A 67 -10.38 5.71 8.48
C ILE A 67 -11.15 5.11 9.65
N SER A 68 -11.59 5.95 10.57
CA SER A 68 -12.25 5.54 11.82
C SER A 68 -13.46 6.39 12.14
N GLY A 69 -14.20 5.99 13.17
CA GLY A 69 -15.39 6.68 13.65
C GLY A 69 -16.71 5.94 13.33
N LYS A 70 -17.78 6.38 13.97
CA LYS A 70 -19.09 5.70 13.94
C LYS A 70 -19.62 5.50 12.50
N ASN A 71 -19.32 6.41 11.61
CA ASN A 71 -19.82 6.39 10.23
C ASN A 71 -18.75 5.94 9.21
N ALA A 72 -17.61 5.38 9.65
CA ALA A 72 -16.51 5.00 8.75
C ALA A 72 -16.92 3.94 7.70
N GLU A 73 -17.65 2.90 8.11
CA GLU A 73 -18.16 1.86 7.20
C GLU A 73 -19.14 2.44 6.18
N TYR A 74 -20.10 3.23 6.63
CA TYR A 74 -21.05 3.88 5.74
C TYR A 74 -20.36 4.84 4.76
N PHE A 75 -19.40 5.61 5.24
CA PHE A 75 -18.58 6.49 4.41
C PHE A 75 -17.86 5.70 3.31
N LEU A 76 -17.13 4.64 3.68
CA LEU A 76 -16.41 3.81 2.71
C LEU A 76 -17.35 3.13 1.72
N ASN A 77 -18.52 2.70 2.16
CA ASN A 77 -19.56 2.16 1.27
C ASN A 77 -20.06 3.18 0.23
N LYS A 78 -20.01 4.48 0.55
CA LYS A 78 -20.33 5.55 -0.40
C LYS A 78 -19.17 5.89 -1.35
N MET A 79 -17.94 5.69 -0.89
CA MET A 79 -16.74 6.08 -1.64
C MET A 79 -16.23 4.98 -2.56
N THR A 80 -16.59 3.72 -2.30
CA THR A 80 -16.07 2.55 -3.04
C THR A 80 -17.18 1.79 -3.76
N ILE A 81 -16.80 1.02 -4.78
CA ILE A 81 -17.74 0.30 -5.64
C ILE A 81 -18.23 -1.03 -5.05
N ASN A 82 -17.48 -1.60 -4.10
CA ASN A 82 -17.86 -2.84 -3.44
C ASN A 82 -18.58 -2.58 -2.11
N ASP A 83 -19.41 -3.52 -1.70
CA ASP A 83 -20.15 -3.47 -0.44
C ASP A 83 -19.24 -3.74 0.76
N VAL A 84 -18.80 -2.68 1.43
CA VAL A 84 -17.88 -2.74 2.59
C VAL A 84 -18.58 -3.35 3.82
N SER A 85 -19.91 -3.28 3.91
CA SER A 85 -20.67 -3.85 5.03
C SER A 85 -20.59 -5.39 5.10
N LYS A 86 -20.23 -6.04 3.98
CA LYS A 86 -20.02 -7.49 3.90
C LYS A 86 -18.66 -7.96 4.43
N LEU A 87 -17.73 -7.03 4.69
CA LEU A 87 -16.45 -7.38 5.27
C LEU A 87 -16.59 -7.78 6.74
N SER A 88 -16.01 -8.90 7.10
CA SER A 88 -15.75 -9.26 8.49
C SER A 88 -14.50 -8.55 9.01
N VAL A 89 -14.35 -8.44 10.33
CA VAL A 89 -13.08 -8.06 10.96
C VAL A 89 -11.99 -9.04 10.49
N ASP A 90 -10.75 -8.56 10.32
CA ASP A 90 -9.60 -9.29 9.79
C ASP A 90 -9.75 -9.72 8.31
N GLN A 91 -10.63 -9.07 7.58
CA GLN A 91 -10.83 -9.28 6.15
C GLN A 91 -10.45 -8.04 5.34
N ALA A 92 -9.85 -8.29 4.17
CA ALA A 92 -9.52 -7.27 3.18
C ALA A 92 -10.45 -7.34 1.96
N GLN A 93 -10.54 -6.25 1.20
CA GLN A 93 -11.31 -6.14 -0.03
C GLN A 93 -10.55 -5.28 -1.03
N TYR A 94 -10.30 -5.84 -2.22
CA TYR A 94 -9.87 -5.04 -3.36
C TYR A 94 -11.07 -4.32 -3.95
N THR A 95 -10.95 -3.02 -4.17
CA THR A 95 -12.04 -2.17 -4.63
C THR A 95 -11.51 -0.96 -5.40
N ALA A 96 -12.39 -0.10 -5.88
CA ALA A 96 -12.04 1.15 -6.54
C ALA A 96 -12.87 2.31 -5.98
N ILE A 97 -12.31 3.51 -6.05
CA ILE A 97 -13.03 4.77 -5.82
C ILE A 97 -13.39 5.40 -7.15
N CYS A 98 -14.59 5.98 -7.22
CA CYS A 98 -15.12 6.58 -8.44
C CYS A 98 -15.56 8.02 -8.22
N ASN A 99 -15.51 8.82 -9.27
CA ASN A 99 -16.10 10.15 -9.27
C ASN A 99 -17.63 10.08 -9.49
N GLY A 100 -18.32 11.21 -9.33
CA GLY A 100 -19.77 11.29 -9.48
C GLY A 100 -20.33 11.01 -10.88
N LYS A 101 -19.45 10.79 -11.89
CA LYS A 101 -19.80 10.39 -13.25
C LYS A 101 -19.49 8.91 -13.52
N GLY A 102 -19.08 8.15 -12.51
CA GLY A 102 -18.73 6.74 -12.62
C GLY A 102 -17.32 6.46 -13.17
N GLY A 103 -16.50 7.49 -13.40
CA GLY A 103 -15.09 7.31 -13.78
C GLY A 103 -14.24 6.87 -12.59
N ILE A 104 -13.36 5.89 -12.78
CA ILE A 104 -12.45 5.39 -11.76
C ILE A 104 -11.41 6.49 -11.44
N ILE A 105 -11.24 6.79 -10.16
CA ILE A 105 -10.21 7.67 -9.64
C ILE A 105 -8.95 6.86 -9.37
N ASP A 106 -9.08 5.77 -8.60
CA ASP A 106 -8.02 4.79 -8.36
C ASP A 106 -8.60 3.47 -7.86
N ASP A 107 -7.79 2.41 -7.86
CA ASP A 107 -8.04 1.16 -7.19
C ASP A 107 -7.25 1.10 -5.87
N LEU A 108 -7.76 0.36 -4.90
CA LEU A 108 -7.17 0.29 -3.57
C LEU A 108 -7.59 -0.99 -2.82
N ILE A 109 -6.92 -1.25 -1.70
CA ILE A 109 -7.28 -2.36 -0.82
C ILE A 109 -7.77 -1.79 0.51
N LEU A 110 -8.95 -2.23 0.95
CA LEU A 110 -9.50 -1.99 2.28
C LEU A 110 -9.18 -3.16 3.20
N TYR A 111 -8.76 -2.85 4.42
CA TYR A 111 -8.57 -3.79 5.53
C TYR A 111 -9.50 -3.39 6.66
N LYS A 112 -10.39 -4.29 7.10
CA LYS A 112 -11.33 -4.03 8.20
C LYS A 112 -10.76 -4.55 9.52
N TYR A 113 -10.35 -3.62 10.37
CA TYR A 113 -10.00 -3.87 11.76
C TYR A 113 -11.24 -3.73 12.66
N GLU A 114 -11.12 -4.09 13.92
CA GLU A 114 -12.22 -3.99 14.88
C GLU A 114 -12.76 -2.55 15.04
N ASN A 115 -11.86 -1.55 15.08
CA ASN A 115 -12.19 -0.17 15.41
C ASN A 115 -11.94 0.83 14.27
N HIS A 116 -11.39 0.38 13.15
CA HIS A 116 -11.06 1.25 12.02
C HIS A 116 -10.90 0.44 10.73
N PHE A 117 -10.74 1.16 9.64
CA PHE A 117 -10.32 0.62 8.36
C PHE A 117 -8.94 1.17 8.00
N MET A 118 -8.10 0.35 7.39
CA MET A 118 -6.92 0.82 6.69
C MET A 118 -7.18 0.74 5.19
N VAL A 119 -6.87 1.81 4.49
CA VAL A 119 -6.93 1.90 3.02
C VAL A 119 -5.52 1.99 2.51
N VAL A 120 -5.11 1.02 1.69
CA VAL A 120 -3.80 1.04 1.01
C VAL A 120 -4.01 1.52 -0.41
N THR A 121 -3.35 2.64 -0.76
CA THR A 121 -3.46 3.33 -2.05
C THR A 121 -2.20 3.20 -2.88
N ASN A 122 -2.32 3.38 -4.20
CA ASN A 122 -1.17 3.41 -5.10
C ASN A 122 -0.31 4.66 -4.84
N ALA A 123 1.01 4.49 -4.78
CA ALA A 123 1.96 5.55 -4.43
C ALA A 123 1.80 6.82 -5.28
N SER A 124 1.66 6.68 -6.60
CA SER A 124 1.53 7.82 -7.53
C SER A 124 0.20 8.56 -7.40
N ASN A 125 -0.80 7.97 -6.77
CA ASN A 125 -2.15 8.50 -6.63
C ASN A 125 -2.51 8.89 -5.19
N HIS A 126 -1.67 8.54 -4.22
CA HIS A 126 -1.95 8.69 -2.79
C HIS A 126 -2.49 10.08 -2.41
N GLU A 127 -1.79 11.14 -2.81
CA GLU A 127 -2.20 12.52 -2.50
C GLU A 127 -3.57 12.87 -3.10
N LYS A 128 -3.82 12.43 -4.34
CA LYS A 128 -5.10 12.62 -5.03
C LYS A 128 -6.23 11.88 -4.31
N ASP A 129 -5.98 10.63 -3.92
CA ASP A 129 -6.97 9.77 -3.27
C ASP A 129 -7.29 10.27 -1.86
N LEU A 130 -6.26 10.65 -1.10
CA LEU A 130 -6.42 11.27 0.22
C LEU A 130 -7.22 12.58 0.13
N ALA A 131 -6.91 13.44 -0.83
CA ALA A 131 -7.65 14.69 -1.05
C ALA A 131 -9.11 14.41 -1.43
N TRP A 132 -9.36 13.42 -2.29
CA TRP A 132 -10.71 13.01 -2.67
C TRP A 132 -11.51 12.52 -1.47
N LEU A 133 -10.95 11.61 -0.68
CA LEU A 133 -11.61 11.10 0.54
C LEU A 133 -11.89 12.23 1.54
N LYS A 134 -10.92 13.12 1.78
CA LYS A 134 -11.09 14.27 2.68
C LYS A 134 -12.15 15.26 2.19
N SER A 135 -12.27 15.48 0.89
CA SER A 135 -13.28 16.40 0.32
C SER A 135 -14.73 15.89 0.47
N HIS A 136 -14.90 14.59 0.72
CA HIS A 136 -16.20 13.94 0.93
C HIS A 136 -16.41 13.47 2.36
N ILE A 137 -15.58 13.95 3.31
CA ILE A 137 -15.66 13.54 4.71
C ILE A 137 -17.05 13.81 5.30
N MET A 138 -17.53 12.88 6.10
CA MET A 138 -18.84 12.94 6.75
C MET A 138 -18.70 13.14 8.26
N ASN A 139 -19.77 13.58 8.91
CA ASN A 139 -19.81 13.66 10.36
C ASN A 139 -19.50 12.31 11.01
N HIS A 140 -18.73 12.33 12.10
CA HIS A 140 -18.27 11.14 12.82
C HIS A 140 -17.39 10.19 12.01
N VAL A 141 -16.66 10.73 11.01
CA VAL A 141 -15.57 10.05 10.30
C VAL A 141 -14.28 10.81 10.57
N LYS A 142 -13.20 10.08 10.85
CA LYS A 142 -11.84 10.59 10.97
C LYS A 142 -10.98 9.94 9.89
N ILE A 143 -10.21 10.75 9.17
CA ILE A 143 -9.28 10.31 8.13
C ILE A 143 -7.88 10.76 8.51
N GLU A 144 -6.95 9.83 8.68
CA GLU A 144 -5.56 10.09 9.04
C GLU A 144 -4.64 9.41 8.03
N ASP A 145 -3.74 10.19 7.45
CA ASP A 145 -2.62 9.64 6.69
C ASP A 145 -1.59 9.06 7.67
N LYS A 146 -1.27 7.80 7.51
CA LYS A 146 -0.32 7.04 8.32
C LYS A 146 0.86 6.52 7.52
N SER A 147 0.98 6.91 6.25
CA SER A 147 1.99 6.38 5.31
C SER A 147 3.43 6.48 5.85
N GLU A 148 3.76 7.55 6.58
CA GLU A 148 5.10 7.70 7.16
C GLU A 148 5.31 6.89 8.47
N ALA A 149 4.25 6.28 9.00
CA ALA A 149 4.32 5.49 10.22
C ALA A 149 4.54 3.99 9.96
N PHE A 150 4.43 3.54 8.71
CA PHE A 150 4.54 2.14 8.32
C PHE A 150 5.68 1.89 7.35
N GLY A 151 6.28 0.72 7.46
CA GLY A 151 7.00 0.08 6.38
C GLY A 151 6.17 -1.10 5.89
N LEU A 152 6.00 -1.24 4.58
CA LEU A 152 5.20 -2.28 3.97
C LEU A 152 6.06 -3.21 3.15
N ILE A 153 5.93 -4.50 3.39
CA ILE A 153 6.71 -5.55 2.72
C ILE A 153 5.75 -6.56 2.09
N ALA A 154 5.97 -6.88 0.81
CA ALA A 154 5.26 -7.94 0.12
C ALA A 154 6.16 -9.16 -0.06
N LEU A 155 5.85 -10.25 0.62
CA LEU A 155 6.50 -11.56 0.42
C LEU A 155 5.68 -12.39 -0.55
N GLN A 156 6.22 -12.64 -1.75
CA GLN A 156 5.51 -13.24 -2.87
C GLN A 156 6.19 -14.53 -3.33
N GLY A 157 5.41 -15.45 -3.90
CA GLY A 157 5.92 -16.67 -4.52
C GLY A 157 5.38 -17.97 -3.88
N PRO A 158 5.58 -19.15 -4.51
CA PRO A 158 4.99 -20.40 -4.06
C PRO A 158 5.45 -20.86 -2.67
N LYS A 159 6.61 -20.43 -2.21
CA LYS A 159 7.16 -20.75 -0.88
C LYS A 159 6.99 -19.63 0.15
N SER A 160 6.29 -18.54 -0.18
CA SER A 160 6.17 -17.35 0.68
C SER A 160 5.58 -17.68 2.05
N ARG A 161 4.49 -18.48 2.10
CA ARG A 161 3.88 -18.89 3.36
C ARG A 161 4.83 -19.68 4.26
N ASP A 162 5.54 -20.66 3.71
CA ASP A 162 6.45 -21.53 4.47
C ASP A 162 7.66 -20.76 5.00
N ILE A 163 8.08 -19.73 4.27
CA ILE A 163 9.15 -18.80 4.70
C ILE A 163 8.64 -17.93 5.84
N LEU A 164 7.48 -17.28 5.67
CA LEU A 164 6.92 -16.38 6.67
C LEU A 164 6.58 -17.14 7.97
N GLN A 165 6.10 -18.37 7.86
CA GLN A 165 5.77 -19.19 9.03
C GLN A 165 6.96 -19.39 9.99
N LYS A 166 8.20 -19.33 9.50
CA LYS A 166 9.40 -19.44 10.34
C LYS A 166 9.65 -18.19 11.21
N SER A 167 9.06 -17.06 10.85
CA SER A 167 9.25 -15.76 11.51
C SER A 167 8.06 -15.32 12.34
N VAL A 168 6.92 -16.04 12.26
CA VAL A 168 5.69 -15.69 13.00
C VAL A 168 5.21 -16.86 13.84
N LEU A 169 4.67 -16.54 15.03
CA LEU A 169 4.16 -17.55 15.98
C LEU A 169 2.77 -18.07 15.59
N ARG A 170 1.97 -17.27 14.86
CA ARG A 170 0.63 -17.69 14.45
C ARG A 170 0.71 -18.68 13.29
N ASP A 171 -0.19 -19.67 13.31
CA ASP A 171 -0.34 -20.66 12.23
C ASP A 171 -0.95 -20.01 10.98
N LEU A 172 -0.14 -19.86 9.93
CA LEU A 172 -0.55 -19.30 8.65
C LEU A 172 -1.30 -20.29 7.75
N SER A 173 -1.35 -21.59 8.10
CA SER A 173 -2.02 -22.60 7.27
C SER A 173 -3.52 -22.35 7.14
N ARG A 174 -4.12 -21.70 8.13
CA ARG A 174 -5.54 -21.36 8.20
C ARG A 174 -5.89 -19.97 7.67
N LEU A 175 -4.88 -19.17 7.31
CA LEU A 175 -5.11 -17.82 6.77
C LEU A 175 -5.76 -17.95 5.38
N LYS A 176 -6.97 -17.39 5.27
CA LYS A 176 -7.74 -17.42 4.02
C LYS A 176 -7.30 -16.30 3.10
N PHE A 177 -7.61 -16.43 1.82
CA PHE A 177 -7.43 -15.39 0.82
C PHE A 177 -8.18 -14.12 1.23
N TYR A 178 -7.57 -12.97 1.06
CA TYR A 178 -8.08 -11.66 1.53
C TYR A 178 -8.40 -11.62 3.03
N HIS A 179 -7.64 -12.33 3.86
CA HIS A 179 -7.69 -12.19 5.32
C HIS A 179 -6.31 -11.86 5.86
N PHE A 180 -6.29 -11.21 7.03
CA PHE A 180 -5.06 -10.87 7.75
C PHE A 180 -5.21 -11.21 9.25
N ILE A 181 -4.09 -11.12 9.99
CA ILE A 181 -4.03 -11.46 11.42
C ILE A 181 -3.15 -10.46 12.15
#